data_ba1fb63deb0f844d8f442d0fee0e5390
#
_entry.id   ba1fb63deb0f844d8f442d0fee0e5390
#
_cell.length_a   1.000
_cell.length_b   1.000
_cell.length_c   1.000
_cell.angle_alpha   90.00
_cell.angle_beta   90.00
_cell.angle_gamma   90.00
#
_symmetry.space_group_name_H-M   'P 1'
#
loop_
_entity.id
_entity.type
_entity.pdbx_description
1 polymer ?
#
loop_
_entity_poly.entity_id
_entity_poly.type
_entity_poly.pdbx_seq_one_letter_code
_entity_poly.pdbx_strand_id
1 'polypeptide(L)'
;YVSRTETVRRPWYSENSSSIDPDIMVDNPTAITTRVAPSFLRVGQLELFARRARSNAHQSALNELQMLVKHLIERNYRQLIDPSLSFTDQVVELAYLFRGRLTSLVANWIRVGYCQGNFNSDNCAAGGFTLDYGPFGFCELFDPRFQPWTGGGNHFSFFNQPVAAEANYQMFWAAIRPLVIDNTVALARLDKIREGFAEAMRLE
;
A
#
# COMPACT_ATOMS: atom_id res chain seq x y z
N TYR A 1 14.45 -19.20 0.80
CA TYR A 1 14.63 -19.38 -0.65
C TYR A 1 14.82 -20.87 -0.91
N VAL A 2 13.84 -21.51 -1.51
CA VAL A 2 13.94 -22.90 -1.95
C VAL A 2 13.75 -22.90 -3.45
N SER A 3 14.81 -23.18 -4.19
CA SER A 3 14.73 -23.39 -5.63
C SER A 3 14.28 -24.84 -5.88
N ARG A 4 13.23 -25.01 -6.63
CA ARG A 4 12.77 -26.31 -7.12
C ARG A 4 12.85 -26.28 -8.63
N THR A 5 13.54 -27.24 -9.23
CA THR A 5 13.65 -27.38 -10.68
C THR A 5 12.40 -28.11 -11.20
N GLU A 6 11.28 -27.44 -11.19
CA GLU A 6 10.10 -27.88 -11.90
C GLU A 6 9.84 -26.89 -13.04
N THR A 7 9.22 -27.34 -14.10
CA THR A 7 8.77 -26.51 -15.20
C THR A 7 7.26 -26.36 -15.13
N VAL A 8 6.77 -25.16 -15.43
CA VAL A 8 5.34 -24.90 -15.61
C VAL A 8 5.10 -24.50 -17.05
N ARG A 9 4.16 -25.19 -17.69
CA ARG A 9 3.72 -24.86 -19.03
C ARG A 9 2.80 -23.66 -19.01
N ARG A 10 3.16 -22.61 -19.76
CA ARG A 10 2.41 -21.35 -19.80
C ARG A 10 2.47 -20.74 -21.19
N PRO A 11 1.51 -19.84 -21.53
CA PRO A 11 1.55 -19.09 -22.77
C PRO A 11 2.86 -18.33 -22.92
N TRP A 12 3.41 -18.33 -24.13
CA TRP A 12 4.54 -17.50 -24.47
C TRP A 12 4.07 -16.07 -24.73
N TYR A 13 4.78 -15.10 -24.16
CA TYR A 13 4.54 -13.68 -24.39
C TYR A 13 5.77 -13.07 -25.04
N SER A 14 5.58 -12.34 -26.14
CA SER A 14 6.64 -11.59 -26.81
C SER A 14 6.92 -10.28 -26.06
N GLU A 15 8.18 -9.90 -25.91
CA GLU A 15 8.58 -8.61 -25.36
C GLU A 15 8.11 -7.42 -26.23
N ASN A 16 7.82 -7.66 -27.52
CA ASN A 16 7.42 -6.66 -28.52
C ASN A 16 5.97 -6.89 -29.02
N SER A 17 5.07 -7.37 -28.18
CA SER A 17 3.71 -7.70 -28.60
C SER A 17 2.86 -6.49 -28.99
N SER A 18 3.06 -6.00 -30.20
CA SER A 18 2.09 -5.13 -30.89
C SER A 18 1.10 -5.93 -31.77
N SER A 19 1.22 -7.25 -31.79
CA SER A 19 0.38 -8.20 -32.54
C SER A 19 -0.16 -9.28 -31.62
N ILE A 20 -1.21 -9.96 -32.07
CA ILE A 20 -1.75 -11.15 -31.38
C ILE A 20 -0.62 -12.17 -31.24
N ASP A 21 -0.20 -12.44 -30.02
CA ASP A 21 0.79 -13.48 -29.74
C ASP A 21 0.23 -14.84 -30.19
N PRO A 22 1.03 -15.68 -30.85
CA PRO A 22 0.60 -17.00 -31.23
C PRO A 22 0.26 -17.84 -30.00
N ASP A 23 -0.73 -18.73 -30.13
CA ASP A 23 -1.12 -19.64 -29.03
C ASP A 23 -0.06 -20.75 -28.87
N ILE A 24 1.10 -20.32 -28.40
CA ILE A 24 2.27 -21.18 -28.14
C ILE A 24 2.41 -21.37 -26.64
N MET A 25 2.51 -22.64 -26.21
CA MET A 25 2.81 -22.99 -24.83
C MET A 25 4.27 -23.38 -24.70
N VAL A 26 4.96 -22.78 -23.74
CA VAL A 26 6.36 -23.07 -23.43
C VAL A 26 6.53 -23.54 -21.98
N ASP A 27 7.53 -24.38 -21.77
CA ASP A 27 7.90 -24.85 -20.44
C ASP A 27 8.92 -23.89 -19.82
N ASN A 28 8.51 -23.18 -18.78
CA ASN A 28 9.37 -22.25 -18.05
C ASN A 28 9.86 -22.89 -16.74
N PRO A 29 11.16 -22.76 -16.39
CA PRO A 29 11.65 -23.17 -15.10
C PRO A 29 10.98 -22.34 -13.98
N THR A 30 10.72 -23.00 -12.87
CA THR A 30 10.04 -22.38 -11.74
C THR A 30 10.84 -22.50 -10.45
N ALA A 31 10.50 -21.65 -9.48
CA ALA A 31 11.04 -21.72 -8.13
C ALA A 31 9.95 -21.35 -7.12
N ILE A 32 10.10 -21.85 -5.89
CA ILE A 32 9.32 -21.40 -4.75
C ILE A 32 10.13 -20.32 -4.04
N THR A 33 9.56 -19.12 -3.95
CA THR A 33 10.12 -18.01 -3.17
C THR A 33 9.24 -17.74 -1.96
N THR A 34 9.88 -17.50 -0.82
CA THR A 34 9.17 -17.11 0.40
C THR A 34 9.50 -15.68 0.75
N ARG A 35 8.48 -14.82 0.82
CA ARG A 35 8.60 -13.47 1.34
C ARG A 35 8.18 -13.45 2.81
N VAL A 36 9.04 -12.88 3.65
CA VAL A 36 8.78 -12.71 5.08
C VAL A 36 8.62 -11.22 5.37
N ALA A 37 7.54 -10.86 6.06
CA ALA A 37 7.27 -9.49 6.49
C ALA A 37 6.62 -9.49 7.88
N PRO A 38 6.73 -8.38 8.65
CA PRO A 38 6.08 -8.25 9.96
C PRO A 38 4.55 -8.38 9.87
N SER A 39 3.98 -7.95 8.74
CA SER A 39 2.56 -8.02 8.44
C SER A 39 2.36 -8.02 6.92
N PHE A 40 1.22 -8.55 6.47
CA PHE A 40 0.79 -8.49 5.07
C PHE A 40 -0.47 -7.64 4.88
N LEU A 41 -0.87 -6.88 5.91
CA LEU A 41 -1.99 -5.95 5.82
C LEU A 41 -1.68 -4.80 4.86
N ARG A 42 -2.57 -4.57 3.92
CA ARG A 42 -2.47 -3.55 2.87
C ARG A 42 -3.60 -2.54 2.97
N VAL A 43 -3.36 -1.36 2.46
CA VAL A 43 -4.38 -0.30 2.38
C VAL A 43 -5.64 -0.78 1.63
N GLY A 44 -5.47 -1.53 0.53
CA GLY A 44 -6.59 -2.08 -0.24
C GLY A 44 -7.47 -3.07 0.56
N GLN A 45 -6.89 -3.81 1.51
CA GLN A 45 -7.69 -4.67 2.39
C GLN A 45 -8.56 -3.84 3.34
N LEU A 46 -8.01 -2.78 3.94
CA LEU A 46 -8.80 -1.87 4.77
C LEU A 46 -9.94 -1.24 3.98
N GLU A 47 -9.67 -0.80 2.75
CA GLU A 47 -10.69 -0.23 1.86
C GLU A 47 -11.78 -1.24 1.50
N LEU A 48 -11.46 -2.51 1.28
CA LEU A 48 -12.45 -3.55 1.02
C LEU A 48 -13.46 -3.66 2.18
N PHE A 49 -12.97 -3.73 3.42
CA PHE A 49 -13.83 -3.81 4.59
C PHE A 49 -14.60 -2.50 4.85
N ALA A 50 -13.96 -1.37 4.63
CA ALA A 50 -14.59 -0.06 4.74
C ALA A 50 -15.72 0.14 3.72
N ARG A 51 -15.55 -0.33 2.49
CA ARG A 51 -16.60 -0.29 1.46
C ARG A 51 -17.80 -1.12 1.86
N ARG A 52 -17.59 -2.32 2.43
CA ARG A 52 -18.66 -3.16 2.98
C ARG A 52 -19.40 -2.44 4.11
N ALA A 53 -18.67 -1.78 5.01
CA ALA A 53 -19.26 -1.01 6.11
C ALA A 53 -20.09 0.18 5.59
N ARG A 54 -19.57 0.96 4.65
CA ARG A 54 -20.27 2.11 4.05
C ARG A 54 -21.52 1.71 3.26
N SER A 55 -21.50 0.56 2.62
CA SER A 55 -22.65 0.04 1.85
C SER A 55 -23.64 -0.77 2.67
N ASN A 56 -23.39 -0.93 3.99
CA ASN A 56 -24.17 -1.82 4.85
C ASN A 56 -24.34 -3.23 4.23
N ALA A 57 -23.27 -3.77 3.66
CA ALA A 57 -23.30 -5.04 2.95
C ALA A 57 -23.86 -6.19 3.78
N HIS A 58 -23.66 -6.14 5.10
CA HIS A 58 -24.24 -7.03 6.11
C HIS A 58 -24.10 -6.44 7.51
N GLN A 59 -24.86 -6.97 8.48
CA GLN A 59 -24.98 -6.42 9.83
C GLN A 59 -23.63 -6.27 10.58
N SER A 60 -22.65 -7.14 10.32
CA SER A 60 -21.36 -7.15 11.00
C SER A 60 -20.27 -6.34 10.28
N ALA A 61 -20.56 -5.71 9.15
CA ALA A 61 -19.55 -5.10 8.28
C ALA A 61 -18.69 -4.03 8.99
N LEU A 62 -19.30 -3.16 9.80
CA LEU A 62 -18.56 -2.16 10.58
C LEU A 62 -17.70 -2.79 11.68
N ASN A 63 -18.22 -3.84 12.34
CA ASN A 63 -17.45 -4.57 13.34
C ASN A 63 -16.25 -5.30 12.75
N GLU A 64 -16.37 -5.87 11.54
CA GLU A 64 -15.25 -6.48 10.82
C GLU A 64 -14.15 -5.46 10.50
N LEU A 65 -14.52 -4.27 10.03
CA LEU A 65 -13.57 -3.18 9.82
C LEU A 65 -12.87 -2.79 11.13
N GLN A 66 -13.64 -2.66 12.23
CA GLN A 66 -13.09 -2.36 13.55
C GLN A 66 -12.09 -3.44 14.03
N MET A 67 -12.42 -4.71 13.84
CA MET A 67 -11.52 -5.82 14.20
C MET A 67 -10.23 -5.78 13.38
N LEU A 68 -10.33 -5.49 12.07
CA LEU A 68 -9.17 -5.39 11.18
C LEU A 68 -8.24 -4.22 11.59
N VAL A 69 -8.82 -3.06 11.94
CA VAL A 69 -8.04 -1.90 12.39
C VAL A 69 -7.40 -2.15 13.75
N LYS A 70 -8.10 -2.78 14.71
CA LYS A 70 -7.51 -3.22 15.98
C LYS A 70 -6.34 -4.18 15.77
N HIS A 71 -6.49 -5.13 14.84
CA HIS A 71 -5.41 -6.05 14.49
C HIS A 71 -4.21 -5.31 13.87
N LEU A 72 -4.45 -4.33 13.00
CA LEU A 72 -3.38 -3.49 12.43
C LEU A 72 -2.62 -2.74 13.54
N ILE A 73 -3.33 -2.11 14.49
CA ILE A 73 -2.74 -1.41 15.64
C ILE A 73 -1.87 -2.39 16.44
N GLU A 74 -2.43 -3.53 16.84
CA GLU A 74 -1.71 -4.54 17.64
C GLU A 74 -0.46 -5.08 16.92
N ARG A 75 -0.55 -5.34 15.60
CA ARG A 75 0.57 -5.92 14.84
C ARG A 75 1.68 -4.94 14.50
N ASN A 76 1.34 -3.69 14.15
CA ASN A 76 2.29 -2.77 13.55
C ASN A 76 2.56 -1.51 14.39
N TYR A 77 1.66 -1.17 15.33
CA TYR A 77 1.70 0.11 16.04
C TYR A 77 1.61 -0.02 17.57
N ARG A 78 1.56 -1.23 18.10
CA ARG A 78 1.41 -1.51 19.54
C ARG A 78 2.37 -0.74 20.45
N GLN A 79 3.62 -0.53 20.01
CA GLN A 79 4.63 0.18 20.79
C GLN A 79 4.54 1.71 20.68
N LEU A 80 3.69 2.22 19.77
CA LEU A 80 3.59 3.63 19.43
C LEU A 80 2.26 4.25 19.86
N ILE A 81 1.20 3.44 19.93
CA ILE A 81 -0.14 3.88 20.31
C ILE A 81 -0.40 3.43 21.75
N ASP A 82 -0.75 4.39 22.61
CA ASP A 82 -1.12 4.10 23.99
C ASP A 82 -2.40 3.26 24.04
N PRO A 83 -2.35 2.04 24.60
CA PRO A 83 -3.52 1.16 24.70
C PRO A 83 -4.61 1.68 25.65
N SER A 84 -4.31 2.67 26.51
CA SER A 84 -5.28 3.30 27.41
C SER A 84 -6.20 4.31 26.72
N LEU A 85 -5.84 4.77 25.52
CA LEU A 85 -6.66 5.67 24.71
C LEU A 85 -7.98 5.01 24.30
N SER A 86 -9.03 5.83 24.13
CA SER A 86 -10.26 5.35 23.49
C SER A 86 -9.94 4.79 22.10
N PHE A 87 -10.73 3.84 21.62
CA PHE A 87 -10.52 3.29 20.29
C PHE A 87 -10.55 4.36 19.19
N THR A 88 -11.43 5.35 19.34
CA THR A 88 -11.51 6.51 18.45
C THR A 88 -10.20 7.30 18.41
N ASP A 89 -9.59 7.57 19.56
CA ASP A 89 -8.30 8.27 19.64
C ASP A 89 -7.16 7.41 19.08
N GLN A 90 -7.19 6.09 19.32
CA GLN A 90 -6.24 5.16 18.72
C GLN A 90 -6.30 5.18 17.18
N VAL A 91 -7.50 5.31 16.59
CA VAL A 91 -7.68 5.42 15.13
C VAL A 91 -7.10 6.73 14.60
N VAL A 92 -7.29 7.85 15.31
CA VAL A 92 -6.69 9.14 14.93
C VAL A 92 -5.17 9.09 15.02
N GLU A 93 -4.64 8.51 16.08
CA GLU A 93 -3.19 8.34 16.27
C GLU A 93 -2.58 7.41 15.21
N LEU A 94 -3.28 6.32 14.86
CA LEU A 94 -2.90 5.44 13.77
C LEU A 94 -2.77 6.21 12.44
N ALA A 95 -3.72 7.10 12.14
CA ALA A 95 -3.66 7.90 10.91
C ALA A 95 -2.45 8.82 10.88
N TYR A 96 -2.11 9.45 12.00
CA TYR A 96 -0.94 10.30 12.13
C TYR A 96 0.36 9.51 11.93
N LEU A 97 0.50 8.39 12.62
CA LEU A 97 1.68 7.54 12.55
C LEU A 97 1.87 6.90 11.17
N PHE A 98 0.78 6.44 10.53
CA PHE A 98 0.86 5.89 9.19
C PHE A 98 1.27 6.95 8.17
N ARG A 99 0.76 8.19 8.28
CA ARG A 99 1.22 9.30 7.43
C ARG A 99 2.74 9.46 7.51
N GLY A 100 3.28 9.59 8.72
CA GLY A 100 4.73 9.76 8.92
C GLY A 100 5.54 8.59 8.36
N ARG A 101 5.11 7.35 8.60
CA ARG A 101 5.80 6.18 8.05
C ARG A 101 5.75 6.13 6.52
N LEU A 102 4.62 6.49 5.93
CA LEU A 102 4.44 6.45 4.48
C LEU A 102 5.26 7.54 3.77
N THR A 103 5.29 8.75 4.32
CA THR A 103 6.11 9.84 3.78
C THR A 103 7.60 9.51 3.88
N SER A 104 8.06 9.06 5.04
CA SER A 104 9.45 8.64 5.24
C SER A 104 9.85 7.47 4.34
N LEU A 105 8.96 6.47 4.16
CA LEU A 105 9.20 5.36 3.24
C LEU A 105 9.48 5.85 1.82
N VAL A 106 8.62 6.72 1.29
CA VAL A 106 8.72 7.18 -0.09
C VAL A 106 9.89 8.15 -0.28
N ALA A 107 10.18 9.01 0.70
CA ALA A 107 11.38 9.85 0.69
C ALA A 107 12.66 9.00 0.63
N ASN A 108 12.72 7.92 1.41
CA ASN A 108 13.85 6.98 1.35
C ASN A 108 13.93 6.21 0.03
N TRP A 109 12.82 5.85 -0.60
CA TRP A 109 12.84 5.29 -1.94
C TRP A 109 13.47 6.26 -2.95
N ILE A 110 13.04 7.52 -2.93
CA ILE A 110 13.59 8.56 -3.81
C ILE A 110 15.09 8.76 -3.52
N ARG A 111 15.47 8.82 -2.26
CA ARG A 111 16.86 9.01 -1.84
C ARG A 111 17.82 7.95 -2.39
N VAL A 112 17.37 6.71 -2.53
CA VAL A 112 18.19 5.60 -3.02
C VAL A 112 17.96 5.26 -4.50
N GLY A 113 17.15 6.03 -5.22
CA GLY A 113 16.82 5.77 -6.63
C GLY A 113 15.86 4.61 -6.85
N TYR A 114 15.14 4.15 -5.80
CA TYR A 114 14.19 3.04 -5.90
C TYR A 114 12.85 3.49 -6.46
N CYS A 115 12.37 2.79 -7.49
CA CYS A 115 11.02 2.93 -8.03
C CYS A 115 10.26 1.63 -7.84
N GLN A 116 9.15 1.70 -7.10
CA GLN A 116 8.31 0.53 -6.84
C GLN A 116 7.53 0.09 -8.09
N GLY A 117 7.21 1.01 -9.00
CA GLY A 117 6.64 0.73 -10.32
C GLY A 117 5.15 0.43 -10.37
N ASN A 118 4.55 -0.07 -9.28
CA ASN A 118 3.12 -0.36 -9.17
C ASN A 118 2.59 -0.07 -7.76
N PHE A 119 2.75 1.18 -7.31
CA PHE A 119 2.43 1.59 -5.95
C PHE A 119 0.93 1.93 -5.77
N ASN A 120 0.07 0.96 -6.08
CA ASN A 120 -1.36 1.02 -5.77
C ASN A 120 -1.64 0.51 -4.33
N SER A 121 -2.89 0.58 -3.90
CA SER A 121 -3.30 0.22 -2.53
C SER A 121 -3.08 -1.25 -2.17
N ASP A 122 -3.04 -2.14 -3.15
CA ASP A 122 -2.77 -3.56 -2.93
C ASP A 122 -1.28 -3.85 -2.75
N ASN A 123 -0.42 -2.87 -3.06
CA ASN A 123 1.03 -2.93 -2.90
C ASN A 123 1.54 -1.96 -1.82
N CYS A 124 0.62 -1.25 -1.13
CA CYS A 124 0.92 -0.34 -0.03
C CYS A 124 0.66 -1.02 1.31
N ALA A 125 1.73 -1.37 2.03
CA ALA A 125 1.61 -1.93 3.38
C ALA A 125 1.03 -0.91 4.35
N ALA A 126 -0.04 -1.27 5.07
CA ALA A 126 -0.62 -0.44 6.12
C ALA A 126 0.32 -0.25 7.33
N GLY A 127 1.39 -1.02 7.41
CA GLY A 127 2.48 -0.85 8.39
C GLY A 127 3.54 0.18 7.99
N GLY A 128 3.52 0.72 6.76
CA GLY A 128 4.45 1.74 6.28
C GLY A 128 5.86 1.20 5.98
N PHE A 129 5.96 0.09 5.27
CA PHE A 129 7.22 -0.50 4.82
C PHE A 129 7.09 -1.05 3.40
N THR A 130 8.22 -1.30 2.73
CA THR A 130 8.22 -1.92 1.40
C THR A 130 7.72 -3.35 1.49
N LEU A 131 6.58 -3.64 0.90
CA LEU A 131 5.96 -4.97 0.95
C LEU A 131 6.04 -5.69 -0.38
N ASP A 132 5.81 -5.00 -1.47
CA ASP A 132 5.77 -5.59 -2.79
C ASP A 132 7.08 -5.33 -3.54
N TYR A 133 7.60 -6.41 -4.13
CA TYR A 133 8.79 -6.42 -4.96
C TYR A 133 8.47 -7.01 -6.35
N GLY A 134 7.31 -6.62 -6.91
CA GLY A 134 6.90 -6.97 -8.26
C GLY A 134 7.76 -6.24 -9.30
N PRO A 135 7.23 -5.29 -10.04
CA PRO A 135 7.95 -4.61 -11.11
C PRO A 135 8.82 -3.44 -10.57
N PHE A 136 9.61 -3.64 -9.51
CA PHE A 136 10.48 -2.61 -8.98
C PHE A 136 11.80 -2.49 -9.76
N GLY A 137 12.47 -1.34 -9.63
CA GLY A 137 13.80 -1.13 -10.16
C GLY A 137 14.52 0.04 -9.49
N PHE A 138 15.81 0.16 -9.76
CA PHE A 138 16.63 1.28 -9.36
C PHE A 138 17.02 2.12 -10.57
N CYS A 139 17.00 3.45 -10.44
CA CYS A 139 17.53 4.34 -11.47
C CYS A 139 19.04 4.18 -11.57
N GLU A 140 19.56 3.74 -12.72
CA GLU A 140 21.02 3.75 -13.00
C GLU A 140 21.50 5.17 -13.34
N LEU A 141 20.68 5.89 -14.10
CA LEU A 141 20.86 7.32 -14.38
C LEU A 141 19.61 8.05 -13.87
N PHE A 142 19.78 9.30 -13.43
CA PHE A 142 18.68 10.10 -12.95
C PHE A 142 17.65 10.34 -14.07
N ASP A 143 16.50 9.74 -13.93
CA ASP A 143 15.32 9.97 -14.77
C ASP A 143 14.07 10.08 -13.87
N PRO A 144 13.48 11.28 -13.74
CA PRO A 144 12.27 11.49 -12.95
C PRO A 144 11.07 10.70 -13.45
N ARG A 145 11.07 10.27 -14.73
CA ARG A 145 10.02 9.46 -15.35
C ARG A 145 10.33 7.98 -15.42
N PHE A 146 11.45 7.56 -14.84
CA PHE A 146 11.81 6.14 -14.78
C PHE A 146 10.64 5.30 -14.27
N GLN A 147 10.29 4.28 -15.06
CA GLN A 147 9.21 3.36 -14.77
C GLN A 147 9.65 1.92 -15.11
N PRO A 148 9.93 1.07 -14.10
CA PRO A 148 10.40 -0.29 -14.33
C PRO A 148 9.31 -1.23 -14.87
N TRP A 149 8.04 -0.86 -14.74
CA TRP A 149 6.93 -1.66 -15.22
C TRP A 149 6.34 -1.13 -16.52
N THR A 150 6.51 -1.87 -17.59
CA THR A 150 6.05 -1.48 -18.93
C THR A 150 4.52 -1.37 -19.05
N GLY A 151 3.75 -2.07 -18.22
CA GLY A 151 2.29 -1.98 -18.13
C GLY A 151 1.79 -0.86 -17.22
N GLY A 152 2.66 -0.16 -16.50
CA GLY A 152 2.31 0.94 -15.60
C GLY A 152 2.39 2.29 -16.29
N GLY A 153 1.37 3.12 -16.20
CA GLY A 153 1.43 4.49 -16.68
C GLY A 153 2.39 5.36 -15.85
N ASN A 154 2.56 6.62 -16.26
CA ASN A 154 3.45 7.58 -15.58
C ASN A 154 3.11 7.85 -14.12
N HIS A 155 1.90 7.49 -13.66
CA HIS A 155 1.43 7.72 -12.30
C HIS A 155 2.21 6.94 -11.23
N PHE A 156 2.94 5.89 -11.60
CA PHE A 156 3.84 5.15 -10.69
C PHE A 156 5.33 5.35 -11.02
N SER A 157 5.66 6.33 -11.88
CA SER A 157 7.05 6.64 -12.19
C SER A 157 7.79 7.21 -10.98
N PHE A 158 9.11 7.24 -11.05
CA PHE A 158 10.01 7.53 -9.95
C PHE A 158 9.63 8.78 -9.16
N PHE A 159 9.45 9.95 -9.82
CA PHE A 159 9.07 11.18 -9.13
C PHE A 159 7.58 11.37 -8.93
N ASN A 160 6.74 10.45 -9.42
CA ASN A 160 5.31 10.43 -9.08
C ASN A 160 5.00 9.57 -7.84
N GLN A 161 5.98 8.91 -7.23
CA GLN A 161 5.78 8.10 -6.03
C GLN A 161 5.19 8.90 -4.85
N PRO A 162 5.54 10.18 -4.60
CA PRO A 162 4.87 11.00 -3.59
C PRO A 162 3.37 11.19 -3.85
N VAL A 163 2.98 11.40 -5.10
CA VAL A 163 1.56 11.53 -5.50
C VAL A 163 0.82 10.20 -5.31
N ALA A 164 1.46 9.09 -5.68
CA ALA A 164 0.91 7.75 -5.44
C ALA A 164 0.77 7.44 -3.93
N ALA A 165 1.74 7.88 -3.12
CA ALA A 165 1.66 7.78 -1.66
C ALA A 165 0.49 8.57 -1.09
N GLU A 166 0.27 9.80 -1.55
CA GLU A 166 -0.88 10.61 -1.14
C GLU A 166 -2.20 9.94 -1.50
N ALA A 167 -2.32 9.39 -2.71
CA ALA A 167 -3.51 8.65 -3.13
C ALA A 167 -3.77 7.42 -2.23
N ASN A 168 -2.72 6.66 -1.89
CA ASN A 168 -2.81 5.55 -0.94
C ASN A 168 -3.21 6.02 0.47
N TYR A 169 -2.67 7.16 0.91
CA TYR A 169 -3.03 7.73 2.20
C TYR A 169 -4.49 8.20 2.23
N GLN A 170 -4.98 8.82 1.16
CA GLN A 170 -6.38 9.22 1.03
C GLN A 170 -7.31 8.01 1.08
N MET A 171 -6.94 6.91 0.44
CA MET A 171 -7.69 5.65 0.51
C MET A 171 -7.70 5.07 1.92
N PHE A 172 -6.55 5.07 2.61
CA PHE A 172 -6.45 4.66 4.01
C PHE A 172 -7.32 5.51 4.93
N TRP A 173 -7.25 6.85 4.79
CA TRP A 173 -8.08 7.80 5.53
C TRP A 173 -9.57 7.51 5.32
N ALA A 174 -9.99 7.34 4.06
CA ALA A 174 -11.38 7.02 3.73
C ALA A 174 -11.82 5.66 4.31
N ALA A 175 -10.90 4.71 4.44
CA ALA A 175 -11.17 3.40 4.99
C ALA A 175 -11.41 3.44 6.51
N ILE A 176 -10.67 4.24 7.26
CA ILE A 176 -10.82 4.30 8.73
C ILE A 176 -11.86 5.33 9.19
N ARG A 177 -12.26 6.26 8.33
CA ARG A 177 -13.22 7.33 8.63
C ARG A 177 -14.56 6.84 9.20
N PRO A 178 -15.17 5.74 8.73
CA PRO A 178 -16.41 5.21 9.31
C PRO A 178 -16.32 4.87 10.80
N LEU A 179 -15.12 4.58 11.32
CA LEU A 179 -14.90 4.20 12.71
C LEU A 179 -14.93 5.39 13.69
N VAL A 180 -14.88 6.62 13.17
CA VAL A 180 -14.85 7.87 13.97
C VAL A 180 -15.96 8.84 13.57
N ILE A 181 -16.88 8.44 12.68
CA ILE A 181 -17.87 9.34 12.06
C ILE A 181 -18.80 9.98 13.07
N ASP A 182 -19.13 9.30 14.17
CA ASP A 182 -20.02 9.79 15.22
C ASP A 182 -19.32 10.72 16.23
N ASN A 183 -18.00 10.87 16.13
CA ASN A 183 -17.20 11.76 16.97
C ASN A 183 -16.66 12.92 16.14
N THR A 184 -17.34 14.05 16.18
CA THR A 184 -17.01 15.24 15.38
C THR A 184 -15.60 15.79 15.64
N VAL A 185 -15.11 15.71 16.88
CA VAL A 185 -13.76 16.17 17.24
C VAL A 185 -12.69 15.24 16.64
N ALA A 186 -12.88 13.94 16.78
CA ALA A 186 -11.96 12.95 16.19
C ALA A 186 -11.99 13.04 14.66
N LEU A 187 -13.15 13.22 14.07
CA LEU A 187 -13.30 13.39 12.62
C LEU A 187 -12.52 14.62 12.11
N ALA A 188 -12.68 15.77 12.79
CA ALA A 188 -11.95 16.99 12.42
C ALA A 188 -10.42 16.81 12.54
N ARG A 189 -9.96 16.12 13.59
CA ARG A 189 -8.53 15.76 13.75
C ARG A 189 -8.05 14.87 12.61
N LEU A 190 -8.83 13.85 12.27
CA LEU A 190 -8.52 12.92 11.18
C LEU A 190 -8.43 13.63 9.82
N ASP A 191 -9.36 14.54 9.53
CA ASP A 191 -9.39 15.35 8.31
C ASP A 191 -8.17 16.28 8.23
N LYS A 192 -7.80 16.95 9.34
CA LYS A 192 -6.61 17.79 9.41
C LYS A 192 -5.31 17.01 9.18
N ILE A 193 -5.21 15.78 9.67
CA ILE A 193 -4.05 14.92 9.42
C ILE A 193 -3.93 14.61 7.93
N ARG A 194 -5.04 14.30 7.25
CA ARG A 194 -5.06 14.08 5.80
C ARG A 194 -4.62 15.33 5.02
N GLU A 195 -5.16 16.49 5.34
CA GLU A 195 -4.81 17.76 4.69
C GLU A 195 -3.33 18.11 4.81
N GLY A 196 -2.70 17.71 5.91
CA GLY A 196 -1.27 17.90 6.13
C GLY A 196 -0.34 16.90 5.43
N PHE A 197 -0.83 16.02 4.52
CA PHE A 197 0.00 14.99 3.89
C PHE A 197 1.08 15.60 2.98
N ALA A 198 0.72 16.50 2.09
CA ALA A 198 1.66 17.12 1.15
C ALA A 198 2.77 17.91 1.89
N GLU A 199 2.42 18.58 2.99
CA GLU A 199 3.42 19.26 3.83
C GLU A 199 4.35 18.25 4.51
N ALA A 200 3.81 17.18 5.10
CA ALA A 200 4.62 16.14 5.70
C ALA A 200 5.58 15.49 4.67
N MET A 201 5.12 15.28 3.43
CA MET A 201 5.96 14.72 2.37
C MET A 201 7.09 15.67 1.92
N ARG A 202 6.87 17.00 1.98
CA ARG A 202 7.91 17.98 1.65
C ARG A 202 8.99 18.13 2.72
N LEU A 203 8.68 17.77 3.95
CA LEU A 203 9.60 17.88 5.08
C LEU A 203 10.57 16.71 5.21
N GLU A 204 10.31 15.61 4.53
CA GLU A 204 11.18 14.42 4.44
C GLU A 204 12.25 14.57 3.34
#